data_ffcd3699b0250c57638ad18736d7781f
#
_entry.id   ffcd3699b0250c57638ad18736d7781f
#
_cell.length_a   1.000
_cell.length_b   1.000
_cell.length_c   1.000
_cell.angle_alpha   90.00
_cell.angle_beta   90.00
_cell.angle_gamma   90.00
#
_symmetry.space_group_name_H-M   'P 1'
#
loop_
_entity.id
_entity.type
_entity.pdbx_description
1 polymer ?
#
loop_
_entity_poly.entity_id
_entity_poly.type
_entity_poly.pdbx_seq_one_letter_code
_entity_poly.pdbx_strand_id
1 'polypeptide(L)'
;MYKSINYFEKECIKNFEKLEDEFMKEPQKLAEYVLGLTQELHKLGIRMIQESLEEMNRMLRDSLKRKQNWVVESHDTKQLITSLGTVTFRKTLFTNKKTGESEYLLDRIMGLEKHERISEDALAKMLKEAVQTSYRRGGEETSLTADVKKQTVKNKVHELVFPENEEKPEKKKLWNTCI
;
A
#
# COMPACT_ATOMS: atom_id res chain seq x y z
N MET A 1 24.15 -6.92 -1.65
CA MET A 1 23.81 -5.52 -1.94
C MET A 1 22.39 -5.51 -2.48
N TYR A 2 21.51 -4.66 -1.96
CA TYR A 2 20.12 -4.58 -2.39
C TYR A 2 20.02 -4.11 -3.84
N LYS A 3 19.15 -4.74 -4.63
CA LYS A 3 18.94 -4.39 -6.05
C LYS A 3 18.39 -2.97 -6.22
N SER A 4 17.57 -2.51 -5.28
CA SER A 4 17.02 -1.15 -5.24
C SER A 4 18.11 -0.09 -5.02
N ILE A 5 19.10 -0.36 -4.17
CA ILE A 5 20.25 0.52 -3.97
C ILE A 5 21.11 0.59 -5.24
N ASN A 6 21.38 -0.56 -5.86
CA ASN A 6 22.12 -0.61 -7.12
C ASN A 6 21.36 0.12 -8.27
N TYR A 7 20.02 0.03 -8.28
CA TYR A 7 19.20 0.81 -9.20
C TYR A 7 19.31 2.32 -8.94
N PHE A 8 19.25 2.72 -7.68
CA PHE A 8 19.45 4.12 -7.30
C PHE A 8 20.79 4.67 -7.80
N GLU A 9 21.88 3.97 -7.49
CA GLU A 9 23.24 4.40 -7.86
C GLU A 9 23.48 4.43 -9.37
N LYS A 10 22.93 3.47 -10.11
CA LYS A 10 23.24 3.31 -11.55
C LYS A 10 22.26 4.00 -12.48
N GLU A 11 20.98 4.06 -12.10
CA GLU A 11 19.91 4.53 -12.99
C GLU A 11 19.29 5.83 -12.47
N CYS A 12 18.83 5.87 -11.21
CA CYS A 12 18.14 7.05 -10.70
C CYS A 12 19.02 8.29 -10.71
N ILE A 13 20.29 8.17 -10.29
CA ILE A 13 21.24 9.31 -10.28
C ILE A 13 21.38 9.87 -11.68
N LYS A 14 21.60 9.02 -12.68
CA LYS A 14 21.73 9.46 -14.08
C LYS A 14 20.46 10.13 -14.60
N ASN A 15 19.29 9.60 -14.23
CA ASN A 15 18.02 10.17 -14.63
C ASN A 15 17.80 11.54 -13.98
N PHE A 16 18.20 11.70 -12.71
CA PHE A 16 18.14 13.00 -12.02
C PHE A 16 19.08 14.02 -12.66
N GLU A 17 20.34 13.67 -12.94
CA GLU A 17 21.30 14.52 -13.64
C GLU A 17 20.76 14.97 -15.00
N LYS A 18 20.17 14.03 -15.75
CA LYS A 18 19.56 14.35 -17.06
C LYS A 18 18.38 15.31 -16.93
N LEU A 19 17.50 15.09 -15.97
CA LEU A 19 16.35 15.98 -15.72
C LEU A 19 16.80 17.37 -15.30
N GLU A 20 17.85 17.47 -14.48
CA GLU A 20 18.45 18.74 -14.07
C GLU A 20 19.08 19.48 -15.26
N ASP A 21 19.85 18.78 -16.09
CA ASP A 21 20.46 19.33 -17.29
C ASP A 21 19.41 19.88 -18.29
N GLU A 22 18.29 19.15 -18.45
CA GLU A 22 17.19 19.58 -19.30
C GLU A 22 16.51 20.83 -18.75
N PHE A 23 16.26 20.85 -17.45
CA PHE A 23 15.67 22.00 -16.77
C PHE A 23 16.57 23.25 -16.82
N MET A 24 17.89 23.08 -16.64
CA MET A 24 18.85 24.20 -16.73
C MET A 24 18.90 24.82 -18.12
N LYS A 25 18.65 24.05 -19.17
CA LYS A 25 18.53 24.55 -20.56
C LYS A 25 17.22 25.28 -20.81
N GLU A 26 16.12 24.81 -20.21
CA GLU A 26 14.77 25.34 -20.41
C GLU A 26 14.04 25.55 -19.07
N PRO A 27 14.43 26.57 -18.27
CA PRO A 27 13.90 26.78 -16.92
C PRO A 27 12.39 27.02 -16.85
N GLN A 28 11.76 27.44 -17.98
CA GLN A 28 10.30 27.59 -18.08
C GLN A 28 9.55 26.25 -17.97
N LYS A 29 10.23 25.10 -18.11
CA LYS A 29 9.65 23.75 -18.01
C LYS A 29 9.70 23.17 -16.60
N LEU A 30 9.58 24.00 -15.57
CA LEU A 30 9.60 23.57 -14.16
C LEU A 30 8.60 22.46 -13.87
N ALA A 31 7.41 22.49 -14.46
CA ALA A 31 6.39 21.48 -14.26
C ALA A 31 6.83 20.08 -14.75
N GLU A 32 7.50 20.01 -15.90
CA GLU A 32 8.04 18.76 -16.46
C GLU A 32 9.17 18.22 -15.58
N TYR A 33 10.03 19.10 -15.08
CA TYR A 33 11.10 18.74 -14.16
C TYR A 33 10.57 18.11 -12.86
N VAL A 34 9.60 18.79 -12.21
CA VAL A 34 8.96 18.28 -10.98
C VAL A 34 8.28 16.92 -11.22
N LEU A 35 7.56 16.77 -12.35
CA LEU A 35 6.90 15.53 -12.71
C LEU A 35 7.93 14.40 -12.93
N GLY A 36 9.01 14.68 -13.64
CA GLY A 36 10.09 13.70 -13.88
C GLY A 36 10.75 13.23 -12.60
N LEU A 37 11.11 14.13 -11.69
CA LEU A 37 11.64 13.80 -10.37
C LEU A 37 10.68 12.92 -9.57
N THR A 38 9.41 13.31 -9.53
CA THR A 38 8.36 12.57 -8.81
C THR A 38 8.24 11.15 -9.34
N GLN A 39 8.23 10.97 -10.66
CA GLN A 39 8.13 9.64 -11.29
C GLN A 39 9.32 8.74 -10.94
N GLU A 40 10.56 9.28 -10.96
CA GLU A 40 11.74 8.48 -10.62
C GLU A 40 11.75 8.09 -9.13
N LEU A 41 11.34 8.99 -8.23
CA LEU A 41 11.21 8.68 -6.81
C LEU A 41 10.13 7.59 -6.56
N HIS A 42 9.01 7.64 -7.28
CA HIS A 42 7.97 6.59 -7.17
C HIS A 42 8.48 5.24 -7.65
N LYS A 43 9.19 5.19 -8.80
CA LYS A 43 9.79 3.94 -9.30
C LYS A 43 10.76 3.34 -8.29
N LEU A 44 11.61 4.17 -7.68
CA LEU A 44 12.52 3.74 -6.63
C LEU A 44 11.76 3.20 -5.43
N GLY A 45 10.75 3.93 -4.93
CA GLY A 45 9.92 3.52 -3.80
C GLY A 45 9.24 2.16 -4.02
N ILE A 46 8.64 1.94 -5.19
CA ILE A 46 8.01 0.65 -5.56
C ILE A 46 9.04 -0.48 -5.54
N ARG A 47 10.25 -0.27 -6.10
CA ARG A 47 11.33 -1.27 -6.09
C ARG A 47 11.80 -1.61 -4.69
N MET A 48 11.94 -0.61 -3.82
CA MET A 48 12.32 -0.81 -2.42
C MET A 48 11.28 -1.63 -1.66
N ILE A 49 10.00 -1.32 -1.82
CA ILE A 49 8.90 -2.08 -1.18
C ILE A 49 8.91 -3.53 -1.69
N GLN A 50 8.98 -3.73 -3.02
CA GLN A 50 9.04 -5.06 -3.62
C GLN A 50 10.19 -5.89 -3.04
N GLU A 51 11.39 -5.32 -3.02
CA GLU A 51 12.58 -6.00 -2.53
C GLU A 51 12.48 -6.35 -1.04
N SER A 52 11.94 -5.44 -0.23
CA SER A 52 11.71 -5.68 1.19
C SER A 52 10.74 -6.85 1.43
N LEU A 53 9.64 -6.90 0.67
CA LEU A 53 8.67 -7.99 0.78
C LEU A 53 9.25 -9.34 0.32
N GLU A 54 10.00 -9.35 -0.77
CA GLU A 54 10.69 -10.56 -1.25
C GLU A 54 11.76 -11.04 -0.26
N GLU A 55 12.48 -10.11 0.37
CA GLU A 55 13.47 -10.43 1.39
C GLU A 55 12.80 -10.99 2.66
N MET A 56 11.71 -10.38 3.14
CA MET A 56 10.92 -10.94 4.24
C MET A 56 10.43 -12.35 3.94
N ASN A 57 9.92 -12.59 2.73
CA ASN A 57 9.50 -13.91 2.28
C ASN A 57 10.69 -14.90 2.28
N ARG A 58 11.88 -14.48 1.84
CA ARG A 58 13.10 -15.28 1.88
C ARG A 58 13.51 -15.62 3.32
N MET A 59 13.54 -14.63 4.21
CA MET A 59 13.86 -14.83 5.63
C MET A 59 12.89 -15.83 6.29
N LEU A 60 11.60 -15.71 6.01
CA LEU A 60 10.59 -16.67 6.48
C LEU A 60 10.88 -18.07 5.97
N ARG A 61 11.14 -18.23 4.68
CA ARG A 61 11.43 -19.53 4.06
C ARG A 61 12.67 -20.17 4.66
N ASP A 62 13.68 -19.39 4.97
CA ASP A 62 14.96 -19.89 5.49
C ASP A 62 14.95 -20.09 7.01
N SER A 63 14.00 -19.54 7.75
CA SER A 63 13.86 -19.61 9.20
C SER A 63 13.79 -21.06 9.73
N LEU A 64 14.63 -21.37 10.71
CA LEU A 64 14.62 -22.66 11.42
C LEU A 64 13.30 -22.91 12.13
N LYS A 65 12.74 -21.90 12.79
CA LYS A 65 11.45 -21.98 13.49
C LYS A 65 10.31 -22.34 12.54
N ARG A 66 10.30 -21.75 11.34
CA ARG A 66 9.35 -22.12 10.31
C ARG A 66 9.56 -23.57 9.86
N LYS A 67 10.78 -23.99 9.57
CA LYS A 67 11.13 -25.36 9.11
C LYS A 67 10.66 -26.45 10.08
N GLN A 68 10.57 -26.16 11.37
CA GLN A 68 10.06 -27.11 12.37
C GLN A 68 8.57 -27.40 12.18
N ASN A 69 7.76 -26.39 11.88
CA ASN A 69 6.30 -26.47 11.89
C ASN A 69 5.65 -26.45 10.51
N TRP A 70 6.34 -25.97 9.49
CA TRP A 70 5.80 -25.73 8.17
C TRP A 70 6.67 -26.30 7.06
N VAL A 71 6.06 -26.75 5.97
CA VAL A 71 6.72 -27.15 4.70
C VAL A 71 6.39 -26.12 3.63
N VAL A 72 7.30 -25.91 2.70
CA VAL A 72 7.03 -25.12 1.48
C VAL A 72 6.16 -25.96 0.57
N GLU A 73 5.04 -25.41 0.12
CA GLU A 73 4.11 -26.07 -0.82
C GLU A 73 4.28 -25.50 -2.23
N SER A 74 4.14 -24.18 -2.39
CA SER A 74 4.25 -23.53 -3.68
C SER A 74 4.77 -22.09 -3.55
N HIS A 75 4.99 -21.45 -4.70
CA HIS A 75 5.34 -20.03 -4.82
C HIS A 75 4.34 -19.34 -5.74
N ASP A 76 3.77 -18.25 -5.26
CA ASP A 76 2.83 -17.45 -5.99
C ASP A 76 3.30 -16.01 -6.14
N THR A 77 2.70 -15.29 -7.09
CA THR A 77 2.92 -13.86 -7.28
C THR A 77 1.69 -13.10 -6.78
N LYS A 78 1.90 -12.11 -5.91
CA LYS A 78 0.87 -11.19 -5.43
C LYS A 78 1.09 -9.81 -6.01
N GLN A 79 0.00 -9.16 -6.40
CA GLN A 79 -0.04 -7.72 -6.71
C GLN A 79 -0.77 -7.01 -5.57
N LEU A 80 -0.13 -5.97 -5.03
CA LEU A 80 -0.67 -5.13 -3.98
C LEU A 80 -0.65 -3.68 -4.45
N ILE A 81 -1.80 -3.03 -4.45
CA ILE A 81 -1.94 -1.61 -4.77
C ILE A 81 -1.59 -0.82 -3.52
N THR A 82 -0.52 -0.03 -3.59
CA THR A 82 -0.11 0.92 -2.56
C THR A 82 -0.38 2.35 -3.02
N SER A 83 -0.32 3.32 -2.14
CA SER A 83 -0.46 4.73 -2.51
C SER A 83 0.59 5.21 -3.52
N LEU A 84 1.77 4.58 -3.55
CA LEU A 84 2.84 4.87 -4.52
C LEU A 84 2.63 4.19 -5.88
N GLY A 85 1.94 3.06 -5.93
CA GLY A 85 1.75 2.28 -7.14
C GLY A 85 1.52 0.81 -6.87
N THR A 86 1.39 0.01 -7.93
CA THR A 86 1.24 -1.44 -7.82
C THR A 86 2.59 -2.10 -7.58
N VAL A 87 2.71 -2.80 -6.46
CA VAL A 87 3.87 -3.62 -6.10
C VAL A 87 3.57 -5.07 -6.44
N THR A 88 4.46 -5.72 -7.20
CA THR A 88 4.35 -7.14 -7.57
C THR A 88 5.49 -7.91 -6.93
N PHE A 89 5.20 -8.89 -6.10
CA PHE A 89 6.20 -9.65 -5.37
C PHE A 89 5.85 -11.14 -5.28
N ARG A 90 6.87 -11.97 -5.07
CA ARG A 90 6.72 -13.41 -4.84
C ARG A 90 6.47 -13.69 -3.37
N LYS A 91 5.51 -14.56 -3.08
CA LYS A 91 5.23 -15.10 -1.76
C LYS A 91 5.20 -16.61 -1.78
N THR A 92 5.37 -17.23 -0.63
CA THR A 92 5.44 -18.69 -0.47
C THR A 92 4.24 -19.18 0.31
N LEU A 93 3.55 -20.18 -0.25
CA LEU A 93 2.52 -20.93 0.44
C LEU A 93 3.21 -22.01 1.29
N PHE A 94 2.80 -22.12 2.55
CA PHE A 94 3.32 -23.10 3.49
C PHE A 94 2.20 -23.96 4.01
N THR A 95 2.47 -25.25 4.17
CA THR A 95 1.55 -26.22 4.80
C THR A 95 2.05 -26.56 6.19
N ASN A 96 1.15 -26.47 7.17
CA ASN A 96 1.44 -26.82 8.55
C ASN A 96 1.59 -28.34 8.68
N LYS A 97 2.70 -28.81 9.24
CA LYS A 97 3.01 -30.23 9.40
C LYS A 97 2.05 -30.99 10.33
N LYS A 98 1.42 -30.26 11.27
CA LYS A 98 0.53 -30.89 12.27
C LYS A 98 -0.93 -30.83 11.84
N THR A 99 -1.40 -29.70 11.28
CA THR A 99 -2.81 -29.53 10.91
C THR A 99 -3.10 -29.83 9.45
N GLY A 100 -2.08 -29.80 8.57
CA GLY A 100 -2.26 -29.91 7.13
C GLY A 100 -2.83 -28.65 6.46
N GLU A 101 -3.06 -27.59 7.21
CA GLU A 101 -3.59 -26.32 6.68
C GLU A 101 -2.53 -25.54 5.94
N SER A 102 -2.91 -24.94 4.82
CA SER A 102 -2.00 -24.13 3.98
C SER A 102 -2.26 -22.63 4.16
N GLU A 103 -1.18 -21.87 4.34
CA GLU A 103 -1.23 -20.44 4.61
C GLU A 103 -0.03 -19.68 4.01
N TYR A 104 -0.27 -18.41 3.61
CA TYR A 104 0.80 -17.48 3.28
C TYR A 104 1.28 -16.76 4.54
N LEU A 105 2.36 -17.24 5.14
CA LEU A 105 2.90 -16.65 6.39
C LEU A 105 3.29 -15.19 6.23
N LEU A 106 3.70 -14.77 5.03
CA LEU A 106 3.99 -13.36 4.75
C LEU A 106 2.72 -12.50 4.87
N ASP A 107 1.60 -12.93 4.26
CA ASP A 107 0.32 -12.19 4.33
C ASP A 107 -0.11 -12.05 5.81
N ARG A 108 0.01 -13.12 6.60
CA ARG A 108 -0.32 -13.10 8.03
C ARG A 108 0.53 -12.10 8.83
N ILE A 109 1.85 -12.05 8.57
CA ILE A 109 2.75 -11.09 9.26
C ILE A 109 2.43 -9.66 8.89
N MET A 110 2.04 -9.42 7.64
CA MET A 110 1.64 -8.10 7.14
C MET A 110 0.22 -7.70 7.54
N GLY A 111 -0.55 -8.59 8.20
CA GLY A 111 -1.95 -8.33 8.52
C GLY A 111 -2.87 -8.29 7.30
N LEU A 112 -2.44 -8.84 6.16
CA LEU A 112 -3.24 -8.87 4.94
C LEU A 112 -4.24 -10.03 4.98
N GLU A 113 -5.49 -9.72 4.68
CA GLU A 113 -6.52 -10.74 4.53
C GLU A 113 -6.33 -11.57 3.24
N LYS A 114 -6.99 -12.73 3.23
CA LYS A 114 -7.02 -13.58 2.04
C LYS A 114 -7.65 -12.82 0.88
N HIS A 115 -6.93 -12.72 -0.24
CA HIS A 115 -7.33 -11.99 -1.45
C HIS A 115 -7.29 -10.45 -1.35
N GLU A 116 -6.82 -9.87 -0.26
CA GLU A 116 -6.61 -8.43 -0.17
C GLU A 116 -5.57 -7.94 -1.18
N ARG A 117 -5.94 -6.89 -1.94
CA ARG A 117 -5.13 -6.34 -3.03
C ARG A 117 -4.81 -4.85 -2.86
N ILE A 118 -5.30 -4.23 -1.80
CA ILE A 118 -5.12 -2.81 -1.52
C ILE A 118 -4.48 -2.72 -0.14
N SER A 119 -3.35 -2.03 -0.04
CA SER A 119 -2.68 -1.80 1.23
C SER A 119 -3.43 -0.77 2.09
N GLU A 120 -3.18 -0.77 3.39
CA GLU A 120 -3.87 0.14 4.33
C GLU A 120 -3.69 1.62 3.97
N ASP A 121 -2.50 2.03 3.52
CA ASP A 121 -2.21 3.40 3.10
C ASP A 121 -3.02 3.82 1.88
N ALA A 122 -3.12 2.93 0.87
CA ALA A 122 -3.93 3.14 -0.32
C ALA A 122 -5.43 3.12 0.01
N LEU A 123 -5.86 2.22 0.90
CA LEU A 123 -7.23 2.14 1.38
C LEU A 123 -7.62 3.41 2.13
N ALA A 124 -6.79 3.90 3.04
CA ALA A 124 -7.04 5.14 3.78
C ALA A 124 -7.17 6.35 2.84
N LYS A 125 -6.29 6.48 1.83
CA LYS A 125 -6.36 7.52 0.82
C LYS A 125 -7.65 7.43 0.00
N MET A 126 -7.99 6.22 -0.45
CA MET A 126 -9.21 5.92 -1.21
C MET A 126 -10.48 6.31 -0.44
N LEU A 127 -10.58 5.90 0.81
CA LEU A 127 -11.76 6.15 1.65
C LEU A 127 -11.90 7.64 1.95
N LYS A 128 -10.80 8.32 2.30
CA LYS A 128 -10.80 9.76 2.54
C LYS A 128 -11.34 10.53 1.33
N GLU A 129 -10.85 10.24 0.14
CA GLU A 129 -11.28 10.89 -1.08
C GLU A 129 -12.73 10.53 -1.45
N ALA A 130 -13.12 9.26 -1.31
CA ALA A 130 -14.46 8.78 -1.63
C ALA A 130 -15.55 9.44 -0.77
N VAL A 131 -15.26 9.72 0.50
CA VAL A 131 -16.19 10.40 1.43
C VAL A 131 -16.30 11.88 1.10
N GLN A 132 -15.21 12.51 0.70
CA GLN A 132 -15.20 13.94 0.39
C GLN A 132 -15.79 14.29 -0.98
N THR A 133 -15.68 13.38 -1.95
CA THR A 133 -16.06 13.67 -3.35
C THR A 133 -17.00 12.60 -3.93
N SER A 134 -16.49 11.47 -4.35
CA SER A 134 -17.26 10.37 -4.93
C SER A 134 -16.49 9.05 -4.95
N TYR A 135 -17.18 7.92 -5.08
CA TYR A 135 -16.55 6.60 -5.21
C TYR A 135 -15.66 6.48 -6.45
N ARG A 136 -15.95 7.23 -7.52
CA ARG A 136 -15.11 7.27 -8.71
C ARG A 136 -13.78 7.96 -8.42
N ARG A 137 -13.83 9.17 -7.84
CA ARG A 137 -12.63 9.93 -7.47
C ARG A 137 -11.80 9.17 -6.42
N GLY A 138 -12.45 8.57 -5.42
CA GLY A 138 -11.77 7.71 -4.47
C GLY A 138 -10.97 6.59 -5.13
N GLY A 139 -11.51 5.98 -6.19
CA GLY A 139 -10.80 4.96 -6.97
C GLY A 139 -9.62 5.50 -7.78
N GLU A 140 -9.79 6.65 -8.44
CA GLU A 140 -8.76 7.33 -9.23
C GLU A 140 -7.60 7.81 -8.35
N GLU A 141 -7.89 8.28 -7.14
CA GLU A 141 -6.89 8.82 -6.20
C GLU A 141 -6.26 7.77 -5.27
N THR A 142 -6.67 6.50 -5.37
CA THR A 142 -6.15 5.41 -4.51
C THR A 142 -4.64 5.28 -4.62
N SER A 143 -4.12 5.35 -5.83
CA SER A 143 -2.72 5.14 -6.15
C SER A 143 -2.28 6.07 -7.28
N LEU A 144 -0.98 6.32 -7.36
CA LEU A 144 -0.40 7.18 -8.41
C LEU A 144 -0.35 6.52 -9.78
N THR A 145 -0.44 5.19 -9.84
CA THR A 145 -0.26 4.43 -11.08
C THR A 145 -1.35 3.38 -11.33
N ALA A 146 -2.33 3.28 -10.46
CA ALA A 146 -3.37 2.25 -10.55
C ALA A 146 -4.71 2.76 -10.04
N ASP A 147 -5.74 2.60 -10.85
CA ASP A 147 -7.12 2.94 -10.49
C ASP A 147 -7.84 1.75 -9.87
N VAL A 148 -8.68 2.05 -8.89
CA VAL A 148 -9.59 1.08 -8.27
C VAL A 148 -11.01 1.31 -8.79
N LYS A 149 -11.68 0.24 -9.19
CA LYS A 149 -13.05 0.31 -9.70
C LYS A 149 -14.00 0.90 -8.66
N LYS A 150 -14.88 1.84 -9.05
CA LYS A 150 -15.88 2.47 -8.18
C LYS A 150 -16.69 1.48 -7.34
N GLN A 151 -16.96 0.27 -7.87
CA GLN A 151 -17.68 -0.77 -7.13
C GLN A 151 -16.89 -1.30 -5.95
N THR A 152 -15.58 -1.47 -6.10
CA THR A 152 -14.69 -1.88 -5.00
C THR A 152 -14.64 -0.79 -3.93
N VAL A 153 -14.53 0.49 -4.34
CA VAL A 153 -14.57 1.64 -3.41
C VAL A 153 -15.87 1.65 -2.63
N LYS A 154 -17.01 1.52 -3.33
CA LYS A 154 -18.34 1.45 -2.70
C LYS A 154 -18.39 0.34 -1.65
N ASN A 155 -17.96 -0.87 -2.01
CA ASN A 155 -17.97 -2.00 -1.08
C ASN A 155 -17.12 -1.71 0.17
N LYS A 156 -15.90 -1.19 0.00
CA LYS A 156 -15.01 -0.85 1.10
C LYS A 156 -15.57 0.26 2.01
N VAL A 157 -16.23 1.27 1.46
CA VAL A 157 -16.91 2.30 2.26
C VAL A 157 -18.07 1.70 3.06
N HIS A 158 -18.84 0.77 2.47
CA HIS A 158 -19.97 0.10 3.15
C HIS A 158 -19.54 -0.95 4.19
N GLU A 159 -18.29 -1.44 4.12
CA GLU A 159 -17.69 -2.32 5.13
C GLU A 159 -17.24 -1.56 6.38
N LEU A 160 -17.15 -0.21 6.33
CA LEU A 160 -16.76 0.60 7.48
C LEU A 160 -17.80 0.52 8.58
N VAL A 161 -17.39 0.05 9.74
CA VAL A 161 -18.18 0.12 10.97
C VAL A 161 -17.73 1.36 11.73
N PHE A 162 -18.57 2.37 11.79
CA PHE A 162 -18.31 3.53 12.63
C PHE A 162 -18.72 3.19 14.06
N PRO A 163 -17.86 3.48 15.07
CA PRO A 163 -18.29 3.36 16.46
C PRO A 163 -19.50 4.29 16.66
N GLU A 164 -20.61 3.77 17.17
CA GLU A 164 -21.73 4.60 17.55
C GLU A 164 -21.21 5.64 18.55
N ASN A 165 -21.30 6.92 18.17
CA ASN A 165 -21.10 8.00 19.12
C ASN A 165 -22.23 7.89 20.14
N GLU A 166 -21.97 7.36 21.31
CA GLU A 166 -22.79 7.55 22.47
C GLU A 166 -22.75 9.04 22.84
N GLU A 167 -23.41 9.89 22.07
CA GLU A 167 -23.78 11.22 22.52
C GLU A 167 -24.77 11.03 23.67
N LYS A 168 -24.25 11.04 24.89
CA LYS A 168 -25.09 11.20 26.07
C LYS A 168 -25.89 12.48 25.86
N PRO A 169 -27.23 12.39 25.83
CA PRO A 169 -28.04 13.59 25.66
C PRO A 169 -27.70 14.57 26.80
N GLU A 170 -27.15 15.72 26.43
CA GLU A 170 -26.97 16.80 27.40
C GLU A 170 -28.34 17.09 28.03
N LYS A 171 -28.47 16.82 29.30
CA LYS A 171 -29.63 17.24 30.11
C LYS A 171 -29.69 18.75 30.03
N LYS A 172 -30.55 19.30 29.18
CA LYS A 172 -30.89 20.73 29.22
C LYS A 172 -31.34 21.06 30.65
N LYS A 173 -30.52 21.79 31.40
CA LYS A 173 -30.92 22.41 32.64
C LYS A 173 -32.01 23.41 32.31
N LEU A 174 -33.26 23.05 32.60
CA LEU A 174 -34.37 23.96 32.63
C LEU A 174 -34.08 24.99 33.74
N TRP A 175 -33.77 26.22 33.37
CA TRP A 175 -33.77 27.34 34.29
C TRP A 175 -35.20 27.63 34.65
N ASN A 176 -35.62 27.16 35.81
CA ASN A 176 -36.86 27.65 36.45
C ASN A 176 -36.60 29.08 36.88
N THR A 177 -37.10 29.99 36.09
CA THR A 177 -37.34 31.37 36.53
C THR A 177 -38.51 31.35 37.47
N CYS A 178 -38.30 31.47 38.76
CA CYS A 178 -39.29 31.91 39.70
C CYS A 178 -38.96 33.31 40.14
N ILE A 179 -39.94 34.17 39.93
CA ILE A 179 -40.15 35.53 40.43
C ILE A 179 -40.07 35.55 41.95
#